data_39c0b1c70ccade996d21833d56afe578
#
_entry.id   39c0b1c70ccade996d21833d56afe578
#
_cell.length_a   1.000
_cell.length_b   1.000
_cell.length_c   1.000
_cell.angle_alpha   90.00
_cell.angle_beta   90.00
_cell.angle_gamma   90.00
#
_symmetry.space_group_name_H-M   'P 1'
#
loop_
_entity.id
_entity.type
_entity.pdbx_description
1 polymer ?
#
loop_
_entity_poly.entity_id
_entity_poly.type
_entity_poly.pdbx_seq_one_letter_code
_entity_poly.pdbx_strand_id
1 'polypeptide(L)'
;MKTTKIQARFPLEEGNTPVRQIDGVYYKLENANPTGSVKDRGVSYQVWKAANDGFTKFCISSSGNAAISAAAYVSLTGGSLDAFVSPNINKEKLKKIMGERVSVHIVRKPISDCVKFSKKTGAFNLRASHDPSGWVGYTSVAFELDFKLGKVGSVFIPVSSGTLFYGVARGFEKMGFIPQLHAVQTTSCNLISRQFDQDFKKSKASLADALVARTTPLETKVVSYIKKSEGFGWVVSDKEIKEAWEYLYANSLDTSYEGAASLAAYNRALRRKFNIREPVVCLVTGRYYAQDKPD
;
A
#
# COMPACT_ATOMS: atom_id res chain seq x y z
N MET A 1 -19.77 -9.70 30.37
CA MET A 1 -18.61 -9.44 29.47
C MET A 1 -18.60 -10.53 28.41
N LYS A 2 -19.02 -10.26 27.18
CA LYS A 2 -18.90 -11.21 26.06
C LYS A 2 -17.48 -11.08 25.53
N THR A 3 -16.63 -12.05 25.86
CA THR A 3 -15.31 -12.22 25.23
C THR A 3 -15.55 -12.48 23.75
N THR A 4 -15.39 -11.45 22.93
CA THR A 4 -15.34 -11.58 21.48
C THR A 4 -14.10 -12.41 21.17
N LYS A 5 -14.27 -13.70 20.88
CA LYS A 5 -13.22 -14.54 20.32
C LYS A 5 -12.78 -13.85 19.04
N ILE A 6 -11.57 -13.26 19.06
CA ILE A 6 -10.85 -12.90 17.85
C ILE A 6 -10.56 -14.24 17.17
N GLN A 7 -11.43 -14.65 16.24
CA GLN A 7 -11.13 -15.81 15.42
C GLN A 7 -9.79 -15.54 14.72
N ALA A 8 -8.86 -16.50 14.82
CA ALA A 8 -7.57 -16.44 14.18
C ALA A 8 -7.78 -16.08 12.69
N ARG A 9 -7.09 -15.01 12.24
CA ARG A 9 -7.05 -14.67 10.84
C ARG A 9 -6.33 -15.78 10.07
N PHE A 10 -6.20 -15.63 8.75
CA PHE A 10 -5.59 -16.64 7.89
C PHE A 10 -4.19 -17.09 8.33
N PRO A 11 -3.79 -18.33 8.01
CA PRO A 11 -2.53 -18.92 8.43
C PRO A 11 -1.28 -18.37 7.70
N LEU A 12 -1.42 -17.37 6.81
CA LEU A 12 -0.26 -16.78 6.11
C LEU A 12 0.57 -15.83 6.98
N GLU A 13 0.11 -15.50 8.19
CA GLU A 13 0.86 -14.71 9.19
C GLU A 13 1.33 -13.33 8.67
N GLU A 14 0.47 -12.63 7.93
CA GLU A 14 0.78 -11.26 7.51
C GLU A 14 1.01 -10.34 8.72
N GLY A 15 1.98 -9.45 8.59
CA GLY A 15 2.39 -8.56 9.66
C GLY A 15 3.65 -9.02 10.36
N ASN A 16 3.91 -8.46 11.53
CA ASN A 16 5.15 -8.62 12.30
C ASN A 16 6.43 -8.46 11.45
N THR A 17 6.36 -7.61 10.44
CA THR A 17 7.45 -7.38 9.50
C THR A 17 8.63 -6.69 10.18
N PRO A 18 9.89 -6.95 9.74
CA PRO A 18 11.07 -6.36 10.36
C PRO A 18 11.09 -4.83 10.29
N VAL A 19 11.82 -4.24 11.23
CA VAL A 19 12.28 -2.84 11.15
C VAL A 19 13.81 -2.88 11.11
N ARG A 20 14.39 -2.19 10.14
CA ARG A 20 15.84 -2.04 9.96
C ARG A 20 16.22 -0.58 10.05
N GLN A 21 17.34 -0.27 10.71
CA GLN A 21 17.89 1.09 10.75
C GLN A 21 19.07 1.21 9.78
N ILE A 22 19.13 2.28 8.99
CA ILE A 22 20.25 2.65 8.12
C ILE A 22 20.40 4.18 8.25
N ASP A 23 21.59 4.64 8.61
CA ASP A 23 21.96 6.06 8.75
C ASP A 23 20.92 6.89 9.55
N GLY A 24 20.46 6.36 10.68
CA GLY A 24 19.51 7.02 11.58
C GLY A 24 18.04 6.89 11.18
N VAL A 25 17.72 6.46 9.95
CA VAL A 25 16.35 6.26 9.46
C VAL A 25 15.91 4.82 9.66
N TYR A 26 14.69 4.63 10.17
CA TYR A 26 14.08 3.32 10.31
C TYR A 26 13.24 2.95 9.09
N TYR A 27 13.41 1.74 8.59
CA TYR A 27 12.69 1.18 7.46
C TYR A 27 11.78 0.06 7.92
N LYS A 28 10.46 0.23 7.81
CA LYS A 28 9.46 -0.81 8.07
C LYS A 28 9.31 -1.66 6.82
N LEU A 29 9.77 -2.92 6.87
CA LEU A 29 9.93 -3.78 5.70
C LEU A 29 8.64 -4.55 5.36
N GLU A 30 7.66 -3.87 4.81
CA GLU A 30 6.40 -4.49 4.40
C GLU A 30 6.52 -5.42 3.17
N ASN A 31 7.65 -5.38 2.47
CA ASN A 31 8.05 -6.35 1.45
C ASN A 31 8.34 -7.75 2.04
N ALA A 32 8.49 -7.88 3.36
CA ALA A 32 8.63 -9.14 4.07
C ALA A 32 7.29 -9.86 4.36
N ASN A 33 6.15 -9.24 4.05
CA ASN A 33 4.86 -9.94 4.13
C ASN A 33 4.83 -11.16 3.19
N PRO A 34 3.97 -12.16 3.44
CA PRO A 34 3.94 -13.44 2.71
C PRO A 34 3.94 -13.32 1.19
N THR A 35 3.14 -12.43 0.61
CA THR A 35 3.12 -12.22 -0.85
C THR A 35 4.09 -11.15 -1.34
N GLY A 36 4.85 -10.54 -0.44
CA GLY A 36 5.91 -9.57 -0.74
C GLY A 36 5.46 -8.12 -0.73
N SER A 37 4.36 -7.77 -0.08
CA SER A 37 3.95 -6.38 0.02
C SER A 37 3.01 -6.08 1.19
N VAL A 38 2.89 -4.80 1.53
CA VAL A 38 1.93 -4.27 2.51
C VAL A 38 0.46 -4.63 2.19
N LYS A 39 0.16 -5.00 0.93
CA LYS A 39 -1.21 -5.33 0.51
C LYS A 39 -1.79 -6.49 1.28
N ASP A 40 -0.95 -7.41 1.74
CA ASP A 40 -1.37 -8.56 2.53
C ASP A 40 -2.19 -8.16 3.75
N ARG A 41 -1.80 -7.12 4.47
CA ARG A 41 -2.53 -6.67 5.66
C ARG A 41 -3.96 -6.22 5.38
N GLY A 42 -4.13 -5.44 4.31
CA GLY A 42 -5.45 -4.90 3.96
C GLY A 42 -6.33 -5.91 3.26
N VAL A 43 -5.76 -6.67 2.31
CA VAL A 43 -6.50 -7.65 1.52
C VAL A 43 -6.90 -8.85 2.37
N SER A 44 -6.04 -9.34 3.26
CA SER A 44 -6.40 -10.42 4.20
C SER A 44 -7.64 -10.04 5.03
N TYR A 45 -7.65 -8.82 5.57
CA TYR A 45 -8.81 -8.34 6.32
C TYR A 45 -10.09 -8.28 5.46
N GLN A 46 -10.00 -7.73 4.23
CA GLN A 46 -11.15 -7.64 3.32
C GLN A 46 -11.71 -9.03 2.98
N VAL A 47 -10.82 -9.97 2.63
CA VAL A 47 -11.20 -11.35 2.28
C VAL A 47 -11.80 -12.06 3.48
N TRP A 48 -11.15 -11.98 4.66
CA TRP A 48 -11.66 -12.56 5.90
C TRP A 48 -13.06 -12.04 6.24
N LYS A 49 -13.24 -10.71 6.20
CA LYS A 49 -14.53 -10.09 6.48
C LYS A 49 -15.60 -10.57 5.51
N ALA A 50 -15.34 -10.48 4.19
CA ALA A 50 -16.31 -10.86 3.18
C ALA A 50 -16.64 -12.36 3.22
N ALA A 51 -15.68 -13.24 3.49
CA ALA A 51 -15.92 -14.66 3.67
C ALA A 51 -16.83 -14.95 4.89
N ASN A 52 -16.63 -14.24 6.01
CA ASN A 52 -17.51 -14.33 7.17
C ASN A 52 -18.92 -13.76 6.90
N ASP A 53 -19.05 -12.82 5.96
CA ASP A 53 -20.33 -12.30 5.48
C ASP A 53 -20.98 -13.24 4.43
N GLY A 54 -20.39 -14.43 4.16
CA GLY A 54 -20.90 -15.48 3.28
C GLY A 54 -20.48 -15.39 1.81
N PHE A 55 -19.57 -14.49 1.44
CA PHE A 55 -19.08 -14.41 0.07
C PHE A 55 -18.09 -15.54 -0.22
N THR A 56 -18.29 -16.25 -1.34
CA THR A 56 -17.41 -17.28 -1.88
C THR A 56 -16.84 -16.92 -3.25
N LYS A 57 -17.36 -15.86 -3.88
CA LYS A 57 -16.90 -15.33 -5.16
C LYS A 57 -16.33 -13.94 -4.97
N PHE A 58 -15.13 -13.73 -5.45
CA PHE A 58 -14.40 -12.48 -5.32
C PHE A 58 -13.96 -11.97 -6.69
N CYS A 59 -13.80 -10.67 -6.83
CA CYS A 59 -13.15 -10.10 -8.00
C CYS A 59 -12.25 -8.92 -7.60
N ILE A 60 -11.25 -8.67 -8.43
CA ILE A 60 -10.34 -7.53 -8.25
C ILE A 60 -9.88 -6.97 -9.59
N SER A 61 -9.74 -5.65 -9.68
CA SER A 61 -9.03 -5.03 -10.79
C SER A 61 -7.69 -4.47 -10.31
N SER A 62 -6.63 -5.23 -10.56
CA SER A 62 -5.26 -4.83 -10.23
C SER A 62 -4.26 -5.69 -11.02
N SER A 63 -3.25 -5.06 -11.62
CA SER A 63 -2.11 -5.74 -12.26
C SER A 63 -0.88 -5.82 -11.36
N GLY A 64 -1.04 -5.64 -10.05
CA GLY A 64 0.06 -5.57 -9.09
C GLY A 64 -0.21 -6.34 -7.80
N ASN A 65 0.51 -5.93 -6.76
CA ASN A 65 0.55 -6.61 -5.45
C ASN A 65 -0.83 -6.85 -4.81
N ALA A 66 -1.84 -6.02 -5.09
CA ALA A 66 -3.18 -6.26 -4.56
C ALA A 66 -3.85 -7.51 -5.17
N ALA A 67 -3.62 -7.80 -6.46
CA ALA A 67 -4.14 -9.02 -7.09
C ALA A 67 -3.36 -10.26 -6.63
N ILE A 68 -2.04 -10.15 -6.44
CA ILE A 68 -1.21 -11.25 -5.90
C ILE A 68 -1.71 -11.60 -4.48
N SER A 69 -1.90 -10.61 -3.63
CA SER A 69 -2.44 -10.79 -2.29
C SER A 69 -3.85 -11.38 -2.33
N ALA A 70 -4.74 -10.87 -3.20
CA ALA A 70 -6.10 -11.40 -3.34
C ALA A 70 -6.09 -12.88 -3.76
N ALA A 71 -5.25 -13.28 -4.70
CA ALA A 71 -5.11 -14.67 -5.12
C ALA A 71 -4.71 -15.58 -3.95
N ALA A 72 -3.73 -15.16 -3.15
CA ALA A 72 -3.26 -15.90 -1.99
C ALA A 72 -4.35 -16.06 -0.91
N TYR A 73 -4.98 -14.95 -0.51
CA TYR A 73 -5.94 -14.99 0.62
C TYR A 73 -7.31 -15.55 0.25
N VAL A 74 -7.79 -15.33 -0.98
CA VAL A 74 -9.06 -15.96 -1.44
C VAL A 74 -8.92 -17.47 -1.52
N SER A 75 -7.77 -17.99 -1.96
CA SER A 75 -7.55 -19.45 -2.02
C SER A 75 -7.72 -20.13 -0.66
N LEU A 76 -7.38 -19.46 0.43
CA LEU A 76 -7.51 -19.98 1.80
C LEU A 76 -8.96 -20.08 2.28
N THR A 77 -9.89 -19.37 1.64
CA THR A 77 -11.33 -19.45 1.96
C THR A 77 -12.04 -20.59 1.24
N GLY A 78 -11.37 -21.27 0.29
CA GLY A 78 -12.02 -22.18 -0.65
C GLY A 78 -12.85 -21.46 -1.71
N GLY A 79 -12.85 -20.12 -1.73
CA GLY A 79 -13.53 -19.30 -2.71
C GLY A 79 -12.82 -19.22 -4.06
N SER A 80 -13.42 -18.48 -5.00
CA SER A 80 -12.86 -18.22 -6.35
C SER A 80 -12.59 -16.73 -6.54
N LEU A 81 -11.55 -16.42 -7.31
CA LEU A 81 -11.15 -15.05 -7.66
C LEU A 81 -11.17 -14.83 -9.17
N ASP A 82 -11.84 -13.78 -9.60
CA ASP A 82 -11.75 -13.24 -10.96
C ASP A 82 -10.87 -11.99 -10.96
N ALA A 83 -9.64 -12.10 -11.49
CA ALA A 83 -8.65 -11.02 -11.53
C ALA A 83 -8.64 -10.33 -12.90
N PHE A 84 -9.04 -9.07 -12.94
CA PHE A 84 -9.05 -8.24 -14.14
C PHE A 84 -7.74 -7.44 -14.21
N VAL A 85 -6.91 -7.74 -15.20
CA VAL A 85 -5.55 -7.19 -15.33
C VAL A 85 -5.36 -6.46 -16.66
N SER A 86 -4.42 -5.51 -16.68
CA SER A 86 -4.02 -4.81 -17.90
C SER A 86 -3.25 -5.73 -18.84
N PRO A 87 -3.32 -5.55 -20.18
CA PRO A 87 -2.47 -6.26 -21.14
C PRO A 87 -0.96 -6.08 -20.87
N ASN A 88 -0.56 -4.97 -20.27
CA ASN A 88 0.82 -4.64 -19.93
C ASN A 88 1.24 -5.14 -18.53
N ILE A 89 0.56 -6.16 -18.00
CA ILE A 89 0.94 -6.72 -16.70
C ILE A 89 2.32 -7.34 -16.75
N ASN A 90 3.15 -7.09 -15.75
CA ASN A 90 4.44 -7.74 -15.57
C ASN A 90 4.29 -9.27 -15.49
N LYS A 91 5.10 -10.02 -16.24
CA LYS A 91 5.01 -11.49 -16.36
C LYS A 91 5.21 -12.23 -15.04
N GLU A 92 6.12 -11.75 -14.18
CA GLU A 92 6.32 -12.34 -12.84
C GLU A 92 5.11 -12.12 -11.94
N LYS A 93 4.52 -10.92 -11.96
CA LYS A 93 3.30 -10.64 -11.21
C LYS A 93 2.13 -11.49 -11.72
N LEU A 94 2.02 -11.66 -13.03
CA LEU A 94 0.99 -12.52 -13.64
C LEU A 94 1.11 -13.96 -13.14
N LYS A 95 2.32 -14.55 -13.16
CA LYS A 95 2.58 -15.91 -12.65
C LYS A 95 2.16 -16.05 -11.17
N LYS A 96 2.37 -15.02 -10.35
CA LYS A 96 1.98 -15.05 -8.93
C LYS A 96 0.47 -14.89 -8.68
N ILE A 97 -0.26 -14.32 -9.65
CA ILE A 97 -1.72 -14.20 -9.58
C ILE A 97 -2.39 -15.52 -9.99
N MET A 98 -1.79 -16.25 -10.93
CA MET A 98 -2.36 -17.52 -11.44
C MET A 98 -2.44 -18.58 -10.33
N GLY A 99 -3.54 -19.31 -10.29
CA GLY A 99 -3.79 -20.39 -9.33
C GLY A 99 -5.03 -21.19 -9.70
N GLU A 100 -5.24 -22.32 -9.03
CA GLU A 100 -6.31 -23.29 -9.35
C GLU A 100 -7.72 -22.67 -9.33
N ARG A 101 -7.97 -21.72 -8.40
CA ARG A 101 -9.28 -21.06 -8.24
C ARG A 101 -9.26 -19.61 -8.67
N VAL A 102 -8.31 -19.25 -9.55
CA VAL A 102 -8.14 -17.88 -10.06
C VAL A 102 -8.35 -17.84 -11.55
N SER A 103 -9.34 -17.09 -11.98
CA SER A 103 -9.58 -16.78 -13.40
C SER A 103 -8.96 -15.41 -13.71
N VAL A 104 -7.97 -15.38 -14.61
CA VAL A 104 -7.32 -14.12 -15.01
C VAL A 104 -7.92 -13.61 -16.31
N HIS A 105 -8.45 -12.39 -16.28
CA HIS A 105 -9.03 -11.67 -17.43
C HIS A 105 -8.08 -10.55 -17.85
N ILE A 106 -7.38 -10.73 -18.98
CA ILE A 106 -6.51 -9.70 -19.57
C ILE A 106 -7.38 -8.79 -20.43
N VAL A 107 -7.63 -7.55 -19.97
CA VAL A 107 -8.60 -6.64 -20.59
C VAL A 107 -8.09 -5.21 -20.64
N ARG A 108 -8.57 -4.43 -21.64
CA ARG A 108 -8.18 -3.02 -21.82
C ARG A 108 -8.77 -2.08 -20.76
N LYS A 109 -9.89 -2.45 -20.13
CA LYS A 109 -10.61 -1.62 -19.14
C LYS A 109 -10.85 -2.38 -17.82
N PRO A 110 -9.78 -2.84 -17.13
CA PRO A 110 -9.90 -3.78 -16.01
C PRO A 110 -10.82 -3.26 -14.90
N ILE A 111 -10.82 -1.96 -14.60
CA ILE A 111 -11.68 -1.39 -13.56
C ILE A 111 -13.16 -1.50 -13.94
N SER A 112 -13.51 -1.06 -15.14
CA SER A 112 -14.89 -1.08 -15.62
C SER A 112 -15.43 -2.50 -15.74
N ASP A 113 -14.60 -3.41 -16.26
CA ASP A 113 -15.02 -4.78 -16.50
C ASP A 113 -15.17 -5.56 -15.20
N CYS A 114 -14.28 -5.36 -14.20
CA CYS A 114 -14.43 -5.89 -12.86
C CYS A 114 -15.72 -5.40 -12.16
N VAL A 115 -16.06 -4.10 -12.30
CA VAL A 115 -17.29 -3.55 -11.72
C VAL A 115 -18.53 -4.17 -12.37
N LYS A 116 -18.56 -4.31 -13.71
CA LYS A 116 -19.66 -4.97 -14.43
C LYS A 116 -19.79 -6.43 -13.98
N PHE A 117 -18.67 -7.14 -13.88
CA PHE A 117 -18.63 -8.53 -13.41
C PHE A 117 -19.19 -8.66 -11.98
N SER A 118 -18.72 -7.84 -11.04
CA SER A 118 -19.23 -7.84 -9.66
C SER A 118 -20.75 -7.64 -9.61
N LYS A 119 -21.27 -6.63 -10.35
CA LYS A 119 -22.72 -6.37 -10.41
C LYS A 119 -23.51 -7.54 -11.01
N LYS A 120 -22.97 -8.21 -12.04
CA LYS A 120 -23.64 -9.33 -12.73
C LYS A 120 -23.65 -10.60 -11.90
N THR A 121 -22.58 -10.88 -11.17
CA THR A 121 -22.37 -12.19 -10.52
C THR A 121 -22.55 -12.17 -9.01
N GLY A 122 -22.65 -10.97 -8.38
CA GLY A 122 -22.63 -10.82 -6.93
C GLY A 122 -21.25 -11.02 -6.30
N ALA A 123 -20.17 -11.16 -7.09
CA ALA A 123 -18.81 -11.32 -6.57
C ALA A 123 -18.39 -10.09 -5.75
N PHE A 124 -17.76 -10.33 -4.59
CA PHE A 124 -17.23 -9.24 -3.75
C PHE A 124 -16.03 -8.57 -4.42
N ASN A 125 -16.11 -7.25 -4.61
CA ASN A 125 -15.06 -6.49 -5.27
C ASN A 125 -14.03 -5.98 -4.25
N LEU A 126 -12.83 -6.58 -4.26
CA LEU A 126 -11.73 -6.29 -3.34
C LEU A 126 -10.97 -4.99 -3.66
N ARG A 127 -11.37 -4.24 -4.69
CA ARG A 127 -10.71 -2.98 -5.01
C ARG A 127 -10.94 -1.95 -3.91
N ALA A 128 -9.87 -1.33 -3.39
CA ALA A 128 -9.92 -0.38 -2.28
C ALA A 128 -10.83 0.84 -2.50
N SER A 129 -11.16 1.21 -3.75
CA SER A 129 -12.13 2.26 -4.07
C SER A 129 -13.60 1.78 -3.96
N HIS A 130 -13.84 0.46 -3.91
CA HIS A 130 -15.17 -0.15 -3.75
C HIS A 130 -15.38 -0.61 -2.31
N ASP A 131 -14.39 -1.28 -1.75
CA ASP A 131 -14.37 -1.64 -0.33
C ASP A 131 -13.11 -1.07 0.33
N PRO A 132 -13.23 0.06 1.05
CA PRO A 132 -12.11 0.65 1.75
C PRO A 132 -11.80 -0.06 3.08
N SER A 133 -12.54 -1.09 3.49
CA SER A 133 -12.42 -1.73 4.82
C SER A 133 -11.03 -2.30 5.11
N GLY A 134 -10.22 -2.54 4.08
CA GLY A 134 -8.81 -2.94 4.21
C GLY A 134 -7.95 -2.02 5.09
N TRP A 135 -8.39 -0.76 5.34
CA TRP A 135 -7.70 0.14 6.28
C TRP A 135 -7.56 -0.47 7.68
N VAL A 136 -8.48 -1.32 8.09
CA VAL A 136 -8.44 -1.98 9.41
C VAL A 136 -7.21 -2.88 9.53
N GLY A 137 -6.88 -3.66 8.49
CA GLY A 137 -5.67 -4.49 8.46
C GLY A 137 -4.38 -3.66 8.58
N TYR A 138 -4.34 -2.49 7.96
CA TYR A 138 -3.18 -1.59 8.02
C TYR A 138 -2.97 -0.91 9.38
N THR A 139 -3.94 -0.94 10.31
CA THR A 139 -3.73 -0.41 11.67
C THR A 139 -2.59 -1.14 12.39
N SER A 140 -2.37 -2.41 12.08
CA SER A 140 -1.33 -3.23 12.68
C SER A 140 0.09 -2.70 12.43
N VAL A 141 0.32 -1.97 11.33
CA VAL A 141 1.61 -1.30 11.06
C VAL A 141 1.97 -0.32 12.18
N ALA A 142 1.01 0.49 12.63
CA ALA A 142 1.24 1.46 13.70
C ALA A 142 1.53 0.77 15.04
N PHE A 143 0.76 -0.26 15.39
CA PHE A 143 0.99 -1.04 16.61
C PHE A 143 2.37 -1.71 16.62
N GLU A 144 2.80 -2.26 15.50
CA GLU A 144 4.13 -2.89 15.38
C GLU A 144 5.26 -1.86 15.46
N LEU A 145 5.10 -0.68 14.89
CA LEU A 145 6.08 0.39 14.99
C LEU A 145 6.23 0.88 16.43
N ASP A 146 5.11 1.13 17.11
CA ASP A 146 5.12 1.52 18.53
C ASP A 146 5.76 0.44 19.40
N PHE A 147 5.37 -0.83 19.22
CA PHE A 147 5.95 -1.95 19.97
C PHE A 147 7.47 -2.09 19.75
N LYS A 148 7.96 -1.88 18.53
CA LYS A 148 9.37 -2.08 18.18
C LYS A 148 10.27 -0.89 18.51
N LEU A 149 9.73 0.33 18.44
CA LEU A 149 10.51 1.57 18.59
C LEU A 149 10.16 2.34 19.87
N GLY A 150 9.06 2.01 20.54
CA GLY A 150 8.53 2.69 21.72
C GLY A 150 8.03 4.10 21.45
N LYS A 151 8.69 4.86 20.60
CA LYS A 151 8.29 6.21 20.17
C LYS A 151 8.54 6.37 18.68
N VAL A 152 7.57 6.93 17.98
CA VAL A 152 7.66 7.29 16.56
C VAL A 152 7.45 8.78 16.41
N GLY A 153 8.40 9.48 15.78
CA GLY A 153 8.32 10.92 15.53
C GLY A 153 7.65 11.24 14.20
N SER A 154 8.09 10.58 13.11
CA SER A 154 7.57 10.83 11.76
C SER A 154 7.44 9.52 10.97
N VAL A 155 6.42 9.41 10.12
CA VAL A 155 6.23 8.27 9.20
C VAL A 155 5.99 8.75 7.78
N PHE A 156 6.85 8.33 6.84
CA PHE A 156 6.72 8.60 5.41
C PHE A 156 6.02 7.44 4.71
N ILE A 157 4.84 7.70 4.14
CA ILE A 157 3.90 6.68 3.66
C ILE A 157 3.60 6.90 2.18
N PRO A 158 3.98 5.98 1.27
CA PRO A 158 3.54 6.02 -0.12
C PRO A 158 2.02 5.89 -0.25
N VAL A 159 1.40 6.80 -0.99
CA VAL A 159 -0.06 6.92 -1.07
C VAL A 159 -0.57 6.75 -2.49
N SER A 160 -1.40 5.74 -2.73
CA SER A 160 -2.25 5.62 -3.92
C SER A 160 -3.70 5.96 -3.54
N SER A 161 -4.51 5.00 -3.13
CA SER A 161 -5.91 5.21 -2.70
C SER A 161 -6.08 5.85 -1.31
N GLY A 162 -5.01 6.01 -0.54
CA GLY A 162 -5.06 6.52 0.84
C GLY A 162 -5.41 5.48 1.91
N THR A 163 -5.79 4.26 1.56
CA THR A 163 -6.24 3.23 2.51
C THR A 163 -5.15 2.84 3.50
N LEU A 164 -3.90 2.65 3.03
CA LEU A 164 -2.73 2.39 3.89
C LEU A 164 -2.50 3.55 4.86
N PHE A 165 -2.40 4.77 4.33
CA PHE A 165 -2.16 5.97 5.14
C PHE A 165 -3.23 6.12 6.22
N TYR A 166 -4.50 6.01 5.83
CA TYR A 166 -5.63 6.12 6.76
C TYR A 166 -5.59 5.03 7.84
N GLY A 167 -5.26 3.79 7.47
CA GLY A 167 -5.12 2.68 8.42
C GLY A 167 -4.01 2.93 9.45
N VAL A 168 -2.82 3.34 8.99
CA VAL A 168 -1.69 3.68 9.87
C VAL A 168 -2.07 4.83 10.81
N ALA A 169 -2.68 5.90 10.29
CA ALA A 169 -3.14 7.04 11.09
C ALA A 169 -4.13 6.61 12.18
N ARG A 170 -5.11 5.76 11.81
CA ARG A 170 -6.11 5.22 12.76
C ARG A 170 -5.48 4.30 13.81
N GLY A 171 -4.42 3.58 13.45
CA GLY A 171 -3.67 2.76 14.39
C GLY A 171 -3.01 3.60 15.48
N PHE A 172 -2.27 4.65 15.10
CA PHE A 172 -1.68 5.57 16.06
C PHE A 172 -2.73 6.32 16.90
N GLU A 173 -3.80 6.80 16.26
CA GLU A 173 -4.88 7.48 16.99
C GLU A 173 -5.52 6.58 18.07
N LYS A 174 -5.69 5.28 17.80
CA LYS A 174 -6.19 4.30 18.80
C LYS A 174 -5.25 4.12 19.99
N MET A 175 -3.96 4.38 19.83
CA MET A 175 -2.97 4.37 20.92
C MET A 175 -2.88 5.70 21.68
N GLY A 176 -3.68 6.71 21.28
CA GLY A 176 -3.76 8.00 21.96
C GLY A 176 -2.74 9.04 21.50
N PHE A 177 -1.95 8.77 20.47
CA PHE A 177 -1.01 9.74 19.88
C PHE A 177 -0.95 9.61 18.36
N ILE A 178 -0.44 10.63 17.68
CA ILE A 178 -0.23 10.63 16.24
C ILE A 178 1.13 11.25 15.95
N PRO A 179 2.11 10.49 15.37
CA PRO A 179 3.37 11.06 14.89
C PRO A 179 3.12 11.96 13.68
N GLN A 180 4.12 12.71 13.21
CA GLN A 180 4.00 13.39 11.93
C GLN A 180 3.77 12.36 10.81
N LEU A 181 2.67 12.51 10.07
CA LEU A 181 2.31 11.60 8.98
C LEU A 181 2.53 12.31 7.63
N HIS A 182 3.48 11.80 6.87
CA HIS A 182 3.86 12.34 5.58
C HIS A 182 3.30 11.47 4.45
N ALA A 183 2.40 12.03 3.64
CA ALA A 183 1.88 11.37 2.45
C ALA A 183 2.83 11.57 1.28
N VAL A 184 3.24 10.49 0.61
CA VAL A 184 4.16 10.53 -0.52
C VAL A 184 3.45 10.12 -1.79
N GLN A 185 3.46 11.00 -2.80
CA GLN A 185 2.92 10.75 -4.13
C GLN A 185 3.92 11.17 -5.21
N THR A 186 3.64 10.82 -6.47
CA THR A 186 4.56 11.07 -7.59
C THR A 186 4.15 12.30 -8.39
N THR A 187 5.06 12.82 -9.20
CA THR A 187 4.77 13.92 -10.14
C THR A 187 3.69 13.57 -11.18
N SER A 188 3.41 12.28 -11.41
CA SER A 188 2.37 11.84 -12.34
C SER A 188 0.99 11.71 -11.69
N CYS A 189 0.93 11.36 -10.40
CA CYS A 189 -0.31 11.18 -9.67
C CYS A 189 -0.17 11.68 -8.22
N ASN A 190 -0.72 12.86 -7.92
CA ASN A 190 -0.47 13.62 -6.70
C ASN A 190 -1.72 14.28 -6.10
N LEU A 191 -2.89 13.66 -6.27
CA LEU A 191 -4.19 14.18 -5.85
C LEU A 191 -4.19 14.78 -4.43
N ILE A 192 -3.57 14.12 -3.47
CA ILE A 192 -3.51 14.51 -2.07
C ILE A 192 -2.32 15.44 -1.83
N SER A 193 -1.11 15.01 -2.21
CA SER A 193 0.13 15.69 -1.85
C SER A 193 0.30 17.06 -2.51
N ARG A 194 -0.31 17.29 -3.70
CA ARG A 194 -0.31 18.60 -4.38
C ARG A 194 -1.01 19.72 -3.59
N GLN A 195 -1.82 19.36 -2.60
CA GLN A 195 -2.45 20.36 -1.71
C GLN A 195 -1.45 20.96 -0.72
N PHE A 196 -0.28 20.35 -0.57
CA PHE A 196 0.81 20.76 0.33
C PHE A 196 2.06 21.15 -0.45
N ASP A 197 2.50 20.29 -1.39
CA ASP A 197 3.68 20.49 -2.22
C ASP A 197 3.26 20.87 -3.64
N GLN A 198 3.60 22.08 -4.07
CA GLN A 198 3.31 22.61 -5.41
C GLN A 198 4.58 22.83 -6.24
N ASP A 199 5.77 22.63 -5.65
CA ASP A 199 7.05 22.82 -6.29
C ASP A 199 7.49 21.53 -6.97
N PHE A 200 6.84 21.18 -8.09
CA PHE A 200 7.20 20.07 -8.93
C PHE A 200 6.76 20.27 -10.39
N LYS A 201 7.47 19.63 -11.31
CA LYS A 201 7.07 19.55 -12.72
C LYS A 201 6.26 18.28 -12.94
N LYS A 202 5.01 18.43 -13.41
CA LYS A 202 4.12 17.29 -13.68
C LYS A 202 4.69 16.38 -14.76
N SER A 203 4.61 15.06 -14.55
CA SER A 203 4.97 14.02 -15.51
C SER A 203 3.76 13.25 -16.01
N LYS A 204 3.91 12.53 -17.14
CA LYS A 204 2.83 11.67 -17.70
C LYS A 204 2.78 10.29 -17.03
N ALA A 205 3.92 9.78 -16.59
CA ALA A 205 4.10 8.47 -15.96
C ALA A 205 5.06 8.57 -14.79
N SER A 206 5.22 7.51 -14.02
CA SER A 206 6.21 7.38 -12.97
C SER A 206 6.73 5.94 -12.87
N LEU A 207 7.98 5.77 -12.42
CA LEU A 207 8.58 4.49 -12.07
C LEU A 207 7.78 3.79 -10.94
N ALA A 208 7.21 4.54 -10.02
CA ALA A 208 6.31 4.02 -8.98
C ALA A 208 4.89 3.84 -9.55
N ASP A 209 4.72 2.85 -10.41
CA ASP A 209 3.56 2.62 -11.26
C ASP A 209 2.31 2.13 -10.51
N ALA A 210 2.41 1.78 -9.24
CA ALA A 210 1.28 1.44 -8.37
C ALA A 210 0.67 2.65 -7.63
N LEU A 211 1.32 3.83 -7.66
CA LEU A 211 0.82 5.07 -7.05
C LEU A 211 -0.04 5.87 -8.05
N VAL A 212 -1.16 5.31 -8.51
CA VAL A 212 -1.92 5.80 -9.68
C VAL A 212 -3.37 6.19 -9.40
N ALA A 213 -3.82 6.23 -8.16
CA ALA A 213 -5.20 6.59 -7.86
C ALA A 213 -5.46 8.07 -8.12
N ARG A 214 -6.26 8.36 -9.15
CA ARG A 214 -6.67 9.72 -9.54
C ARG A 214 -7.85 10.24 -8.74
N THR A 215 -8.58 9.36 -8.06
CA THR A 215 -9.70 9.66 -7.17
C THR A 215 -9.69 8.70 -5.99
N THR A 216 -10.11 9.17 -4.82
CA THR A 216 -10.27 8.32 -3.65
C THR A 216 -11.34 8.87 -2.70
N PRO A 217 -12.20 8.00 -2.12
CA PRO A 217 -13.16 8.43 -1.11
C PRO A 217 -12.49 8.83 0.23
N LEU A 218 -11.18 8.56 0.37
CA LEU A 218 -10.41 8.85 1.58
C LEU A 218 -9.62 10.17 1.51
N GLU A 219 -9.72 10.93 0.40
CA GLU A 219 -8.94 12.17 0.21
C GLU A 219 -9.03 13.12 1.39
N THR A 220 -10.25 13.53 1.75
CA THR A 220 -10.49 14.46 2.86
C THR A 220 -9.98 13.94 4.20
N LYS A 221 -10.15 12.62 4.46
CA LYS A 221 -9.66 11.98 5.69
C LYS A 221 -8.14 11.97 5.76
N VAL A 222 -7.46 11.64 4.66
CA VAL A 222 -5.99 11.64 4.59
C VAL A 222 -5.45 13.06 4.79
N VAL A 223 -6.00 14.04 4.08
CA VAL A 223 -5.62 15.46 4.23
C VAL A 223 -5.82 15.94 5.67
N SER A 224 -6.94 15.57 6.30
CA SER A 224 -7.21 15.91 7.71
C SER A 224 -6.14 15.34 8.65
N TYR A 225 -5.72 14.08 8.48
CA TYR A 225 -4.67 13.48 9.30
C TYR A 225 -3.29 14.08 9.05
N ILE A 226 -2.95 14.43 7.80
CA ILE A 226 -1.70 15.14 7.51
C ILE A 226 -1.65 16.45 8.31
N LYS A 227 -2.73 17.24 8.26
CA LYS A 227 -2.82 18.52 8.99
C LYS A 227 -2.79 18.31 10.51
N LYS A 228 -3.63 17.37 11.03
CA LYS A 228 -3.72 17.08 12.47
C LYS A 228 -2.39 16.62 13.07
N SER A 229 -1.58 15.91 12.29
CA SER A 229 -0.27 15.39 12.72
C SER A 229 0.88 16.38 12.53
N GLU A 230 0.62 17.56 11.97
CA GLU A 230 1.65 18.52 11.52
C GLU A 230 2.63 17.89 10.51
N GLY A 231 2.16 16.89 9.76
CA GLY A 231 2.89 16.26 8.68
C GLY A 231 2.78 17.05 7.38
N PHE A 232 3.16 16.43 6.27
CA PHE A 232 3.15 17.08 4.96
C PHE A 232 2.84 16.11 3.82
N GLY A 233 2.36 16.62 2.69
CA GLY A 233 2.20 15.89 1.46
C GLY A 233 3.37 16.16 0.52
N TRP A 234 4.18 15.16 0.21
CA TRP A 234 5.37 15.26 -0.64
C TRP A 234 5.08 14.75 -2.05
N VAL A 235 5.51 15.52 -3.06
CA VAL A 235 5.46 15.08 -4.47
C VAL A 235 6.89 14.84 -4.94
N VAL A 236 7.22 13.55 -5.21
CA VAL A 236 8.57 13.14 -5.60
C VAL A 236 8.64 12.79 -7.09
N SER A 237 9.76 13.13 -7.71
CA SER A 237 10.08 12.83 -9.10
C SER A 237 10.70 11.44 -9.26
N ASP A 238 10.68 10.90 -10.49
CA ASP A 238 11.32 9.63 -10.81
C ASP A 238 12.83 9.66 -10.56
N LYS A 239 13.49 10.82 -10.73
CA LYS A 239 14.89 10.99 -10.39
C LYS A 239 15.13 10.78 -8.89
N GLU A 240 14.35 11.45 -8.04
CA GLU A 240 14.45 11.32 -6.57
C GLU A 240 14.14 9.90 -6.11
N ILE A 241 13.13 9.24 -6.73
CA ILE A 241 12.77 7.84 -6.44
C ILE A 241 13.92 6.90 -6.82
N LYS A 242 14.52 7.09 -7.99
CA LYS A 242 15.64 6.26 -8.48
C LYS A 242 16.86 6.39 -7.58
N GLU A 243 17.25 7.60 -7.22
CA GLU A 243 18.36 7.86 -6.30
C GLU A 243 18.13 7.17 -4.93
N ALA A 244 16.91 7.26 -4.40
CA ALA A 244 16.54 6.60 -3.16
C ALA A 244 16.56 5.06 -3.29
N TRP A 245 16.09 4.52 -4.42
CA TRP A 245 16.10 3.08 -4.70
C TRP A 245 17.54 2.54 -4.80
N GLU A 246 18.41 3.24 -5.53
CA GLU A 246 19.84 2.88 -5.68
C GLU A 246 20.55 2.87 -4.31
N TYR A 247 20.29 3.87 -3.47
CA TYR A 247 20.82 3.91 -2.10
C TYR A 247 20.34 2.72 -1.26
N LEU A 248 19.04 2.39 -1.27
CA LEU A 248 18.50 1.26 -0.52
C LEU A 248 19.04 -0.06 -1.03
N TYR A 249 19.14 -0.23 -2.34
CA TYR A 249 19.71 -1.42 -2.97
C TYR A 249 21.20 -1.61 -2.59
N ALA A 250 22.00 -0.57 -2.61
CA ALA A 250 23.41 -0.60 -2.17
C ALA A 250 23.56 -0.99 -0.70
N ASN A 251 22.55 -0.69 0.13
CA ASN A 251 22.47 -1.10 1.53
C ASN A 251 21.75 -2.45 1.74
N SER A 252 21.63 -3.28 0.69
CA SER A 252 21.00 -4.61 0.74
C SER A 252 19.55 -4.58 1.27
N LEU A 253 18.79 -3.55 0.89
CA LEU A 253 17.38 -3.45 1.18
C LEU A 253 16.58 -3.56 -0.13
N ASP A 254 15.99 -4.75 -0.37
CA ASP A 254 15.11 -4.97 -1.52
C ASP A 254 13.83 -4.15 -1.36
N THR A 255 13.53 -3.30 -2.35
CA THR A 255 12.31 -2.48 -2.35
C THR A 255 11.87 -2.14 -3.77
N SER A 256 10.57 -2.02 -3.97
CA SER A 256 10.00 -1.43 -5.17
C SER A 256 10.23 0.09 -5.22
N TYR A 257 10.04 0.70 -6.38
CA TYR A 257 10.08 2.16 -6.51
C TYR A 257 9.03 2.86 -5.63
N GLU A 258 7.87 2.23 -5.39
CA GLU A 258 6.88 2.75 -4.44
C GLU A 258 7.42 2.79 -3.01
N GLY A 259 8.15 1.75 -2.59
CA GLY A 259 8.77 1.73 -1.27
C GLY A 259 9.91 2.76 -1.16
N ALA A 260 10.73 2.89 -2.20
CA ALA A 260 11.80 3.88 -2.26
C ALA A 260 11.28 5.34 -2.26
N ALA A 261 10.07 5.57 -2.74
CA ALA A 261 9.46 6.90 -2.72
C ALA A 261 9.36 7.49 -1.29
N SER A 262 9.22 6.65 -0.25
CA SER A 262 9.22 7.10 1.14
C SER A 262 10.55 7.78 1.53
N LEU A 263 11.69 7.17 1.19
CA LEU A 263 13.02 7.76 1.39
C LEU A 263 13.24 9.00 0.51
N ALA A 264 12.79 8.96 -0.74
CA ALA A 264 12.87 10.11 -1.65
C ALA A 264 12.18 11.34 -1.05
N ALA A 265 11.02 11.15 -0.43
CA ALA A 265 10.29 12.22 0.25
C ALA A 265 10.98 12.70 1.53
N TYR A 266 11.56 11.81 2.32
CA TYR A 266 12.38 12.19 3.48
C TYR A 266 13.58 13.05 3.05
N ASN A 267 14.33 12.63 2.03
CA ASN A 267 15.45 13.39 1.49
C ASN A 267 15.02 14.76 0.95
N ARG A 268 13.84 14.84 0.32
CA ARG A 268 13.24 16.10 -0.14
C ARG A 268 12.89 17.00 1.04
N ALA A 269 12.35 16.45 2.12
CA ALA A 269 12.02 17.16 3.34
C ALA A 269 13.28 17.77 4.01
N LEU A 270 14.38 17.01 4.06
CA LEU A 270 15.69 17.51 4.55
C LEU A 270 16.21 18.66 3.69
N ARG A 271 16.19 18.52 2.35
CA ARG A 271 16.63 19.60 1.44
C ARG A 271 15.82 20.88 1.62
N ARG A 272 14.52 20.73 1.96
CA ARG A 272 13.64 21.88 2.24
C ARG A 272 13.67 22.37 3.68
N LYS A 273 14.55 21.81 4.51
CA LYS A 273 14.69 22.15 5.95
C LYS A 273 13.35 22.08 6.68
N PHE A 274 12.50 21.11 6.31
CA PHE A 274 11.25 20.83 7.02
C PHE A 274 11.55 20.32 8.43
N ASN A 275 10.81 20.77 9.43
CA ASN A 275 10.99 20.34 10.82
C ASN A 275 10.43 18.92 11.01
N ILE A 276 11.30 17.89 10.87
CA ILE A 276 10.96 16.48 10.99
C ILE A 276 11.17 16.04 12.43
N ARG A 277 10.18 15.35 13.00
CA ARG A 277 10.29 14.77 14.35
C ARG A 277 10.94 13.38 14.29
N GLU A 278 11.97 13.20 15.10
CA GLU A 278 12.66 11.92 15.24
C GLU A 278 11.99 11.00 16.30
N PRO A 279 12.09 9.68 16.20
CA PRO A 279 12.71 8.90 15.12
C PRO A 279 11.85 8.88 13.83
N VAL A 280 12.53 8.83 12.67
CA VAL A 280 11.90 8.80 11.36
C VAL A 280 11.71 7.38 10.87
N VAL A 281 10.52 7.08 10.33
CA VAL A 281 10.20 5.79 9.72
C VAL A 281 9.82 5.98 8.25
N CYS A 282 10.46 5.23 7.35
CA CYS A 282 10.08 5.07 5.95
C CYS A 282 9.40 3.72 5.72
N LEU A 283 8.19 3.69 5.10
CA LEU A 283 7.51 2.43 4.78
C LEU A 283 8.02 1.87 3.46
N VAL A 284 8.65 0.69 3.50
CA VAL A 284 9.05 -0.11 2.33
C VAL A 284 7.87 -1.00 1.94
N THR A 285 7.03 -0.53 1.02
CA THR A 285 5.68 -1.08 0.79
C THR A 285 5.63 -2.37 -0.01
N GLY A 286 6.71 -2.75 -0.71
CA GLY A 286 6.73 -3.96 -1.52
C GLY A 286 8.12 -4.26 -2.07
N ARG A 287 8.31 -5.51 -2.52
CA ARG A 287 9.56 -5.94 -3.18
C ARG A 287 9.64 -5.44 -4.62
N TYR A 288 10.85 -5.42 -5.14
CA TYR A 288 11.09 -5.11 -6.54
C TYR A 288 10.67 -6.30 -7.44
N TYR A 289 10.10 -5.97 -8.59
CA TYR A 289 9.91 -6.87 -9.71
C TYR A 289 10.58 -6.24 -10.92
N ALA A 290 11.50 -6.95 -11.55
CA ALA A 290 12.13 -6.47 -12.77
C ALA A 290 11.04 -6.13 -13.80
N GLN A 291 11.16 -4.97 -14.44
CA GLN A 291 10.28 -4.64 -15.56
C GLN A 291 10.67 -5.52 -16.74
N ASP A 292 9.66 -6.09 -17.41
CA ASP A 292 9.91 -6.72 -18.70
C ASP A 292 10.51 -5.65 -19.60
N LYS A 293 11.70 -5.91 -20.19
CA LYS A 293 12.22 -5.02 -21.24
C LYS A 293 11.18 -4.99 -22.35
N PRO A 294 10.84 -3.81 -22.89
CA PRO A 294 10.09 -3.78 -24.13
C PRO A 294 10.90 -4.53 -25.18
N ASP A 295 10.26 -5.53 -25.82
CA ASP A 295 10.82 -6.25 -26.97
C ASP A 295 11.11 -5.28 -28.11
#